data_5508fcce5c4c2ad3207e4abb2b600b47
#
_entry.id   5508fcce5c4c2ad3207e4abb2b600b47
#
_cell.length_a   1.000
_cell.length_b   1.000
_cell.length_c   1.000
_cell.angle_alpha   90.00
_cell.angle_beta   90.00
_cell.angle_gamma   90.00
#
_symmetry.space_group_name_H-M   'P 1'
#
loop_
_entity.id
_entity.type
_entity.pdbx_description
1 polymer ?
#
loop_
_entity_poly.entity_id
_entity_poly.type
_entity_poly.pdbx_seq_one_letter_code
_entity_poly.pdbx_strand_id
1 'polypeptide(L)' 'MDEDRLITIAIYTYEKAQIIKGILENEDIPVAIQNVNLIQPVISSGVRVRIRERDLPHALQILEQYSIFEEKD' A
#
# COMPACT_ATOMS: atom_id res chain seq x y z
N MET A 1 15.86 12.27 -10.30
CA MET A 1 15.48 11.61 -10.12
C MET A 1 14.85 11.25 -9.03
N ASP A 2 13.79 11.00 -8.85
CA ASP A 2 13.06 10.75 -7.75
C ASP A 2 12.70 9.32 -7.65
N GLU A 3 13.66 8.49 -7.86
CA GLU A 3 13.41 7.10 -7.72
C GLU A 3 13.01 6.74 -6.32
N ASP A 4 13.34 7.59 -5.35
CA ASP A 4 12.98 7.30 -4.00
C ASP A 4 11.72 8.03 -3.59
N ARG A 5 11.06 8.67 -4.52
CA ARG A 5 9.85 9.35 -4.19
C ARG A 5 8.77 8.35 -3.81
N LEU A 6 8.00 8.66 -2.81
CA LEU A 6 6.94 7.78 -2.39
C LEU A 6 5.70 8.02 -3.23
N ILE A 7 5.08 6.95 -3.66
CA ILE A 7 3.85 7.05 -4.43
C ILE A 7 2.81 6.20 -3.75
N THR A 8 1.56 6.58 -3.89
CA THR A 8 0.46 5.85 -3.30
C THR A 8 0.03 4.79 -4.28
N ILE A 9 0.07 3.54 -3.88
CA ILE A 9 -0.32 2.48 -4.78
C ILE A 9 -1.75 2.03 -4.53
N ALA A 10 -2.29 2.34 -3.39
CA ALA A 10 -3.66 1.92 -3.12
C ALA A 10 -4.15 2.57 -1.85
N ILE A 11 -5.46 2.59 -1.69
CA ILE A 11 -6.06 3.10 -0.48
C ILE A 11 -6.92 1.97 0.03
N TYR A 12 -6.63 1.51 1.22
CA TYR A 12 -7.31 0.35 1.75
C TYR A 12 -7.76 0.61 3.18
N THR A 13 -8.44 -0.33 3.75
CA THR A 13 -8.76 -0.25 5.16
C THR A 13 -7.46 -0.43 5.92
N TYR A 14 -7.46 -0.06 7.15
CA TYR A 14 -6.25 -0.15 7.94
C TYR A 14 -5.79 -1.60 8.04
N GLU A 15 -6.69 -2.52 8.22
CA GLU A 15 -6.33 -3.91 8.32
C GLU A 15 -5.69 -4.42 7.05
N LYS A 16 -6.28 -4.11 5.92
CA LYS A 16 -5.73 -4.59 4.67
C LYS A 16 -4.38 -3.93 4.41
N ALA A 17 -4.24 -2.67 4.77
CA ALA A 17 -2.99 -1.97 4.57
C ALA A 17 -1.88 -2.61 5.39
N GLN A 18 -2.19 -3.08 6.61
CA GLN A 18 -1.19 -3.72 7.43
C GLN A 18 -0.76 -5.05 6.82
N ILE A 19 -1.68 -5.76 6.22
CA ILE A 19 -1.34 -7.03 5.59
C ILE A 19 -0.42 -6.78 4.40
N ILE A 20 -0.75 -5.79 3.60
CA ILE A 20 0.06 -5.49 2.44
C ILE A 20 1.45 -5.03 2.88
N LYS A 21 1.50 -4.22 3.93
CA LYS A 21 2.76 -3.75 4.42
C LYS A 21 3.64 -4.93 4.82
N GLY A 22 3.07 -5.89 5.53
CA GLY A 22 3.83 -7.05 5.94
C GLY A 22 4.34 -7.87 4.77
N ILE A 23 3.50 -8.04 3.76
CA ILE A 23 3.89 -8.81 2.60
C ILE A 23 5.03 -8.13 1.85
N LEU A 24 4.91 -6.84 1.64
CA LEU A 24 5.94 -6.14 0.89
C LEU A 24 7.24 -6.02 1.66
N GLU A 25 7.13 -5.77 2.95
CA GLU A 25 8.35 -5.64 3.74
C GLU A 25 9.07 -6.97 3.84
N ASN A 26 8.34 -8.04 3.74
CA ASN A 26 8.97 -9.35 3.78
C ASN A 26 9.80 -9.55 2.51
N GLU A 27 9.53 -8.75 1.48
CA GLU A 27 10.29 -8.85 0.24
C GLU A 27 11.26 -7.66 0.15
N ASP A 28 11.57 -7.07 1.28
CA ASP A 28 12.53 -5.97 1.32
C ASP A 28 12.04 -4.70 0.62
N ILE A 29 10.75 -4.50 0.56
CA ILE A 29 10.22 -3.27 0.01
C ILE A 29 9.70 -2.42 1.15
N PRO A 30 10.29 -1.28 1.42
CA PRO A 30 9.83 -0.42 2.49
C PRO A 30 8.46 0.13 2.17
N VAL A 31 7.59 0.17 3.15
CA VAL A 31 6.23 0.62 2.94
C VAL A 31 5.89 1.67 3.99
N ALA A 32 5.25 2.74 3.55
CA ALA A 32 4.80 3.76 4.44
C ALA A 32 3.29 3.78 4.41
N ILE A 33 2.65 3.89 5.54
CA ILE A 33 1.22 3.92 5.61
C ILE A 33 0.83 5.29 6.12
N GLN A 34 -0.02 5.97 5.37
CA GLN A 34 -0.44 7.27 5.74
C GLN A 34 -1.92 7.27 6.00
N ASN A 35 -2.31 7.62 7.20
CA ASN A 35 -3.70 7.67 7.53
C ASN A 35 -4.20 9.02 7.07
N VAL A 36 -5.17 9.02 6.16
CA VAL A 36 -5.63 10.25 5.59
C VAL A 36 -6.74 10.87 6.37
N ASN A 37 -7.15 10.26 7.44
CA ASN A 37 -8.27 10.80 8.15
C ASN A 37 -7.93 11.07 9.56
N LEU A 38 -7.09 11.99 9.80
CA LEU A 38 -6.68 12.30 11.13
C LEU A 38 -7.65 13.15 11.89
N ILE A 39 -8.26 14.05 11.26
CA ILE A 39 -9.12 14.97 11.94
C ILE A 39 -10.55 14.55 11.94
N GLN A 40 -11.02 14.01 10.90
CA GLN A 40 -12.35 13.59 10.86
C GLN A 40 -12.45 12.14 10.74
N PRO A 41 -12.91 11.45 11.69
CA PRO A 41 -13.02 10.00 11.66
C PRO A 41 -14.17 9.58 10.79
N VAL A 42 -14.05 9.73 9.55
CA VAL A 42 -15.09 9.36 8.66
C VAL A 42 -15.08 7.89 8.43
N ILE A 43 -16.21 7.33 8.32
CA ILE A 43 -16.32 5.95 8.12
C ILE A 43 -15.62 5.43 6.94
N SER A 44 -15.69 6.06 5.85
CA SER A 44 -15.07 5.56 4.67
C SER A 44 -13.63 5.92 4.58
N SER A 45 -13.05 6.34 5.65
CA SER A 45 -11.69 6.78 5.59
C SER A 45 -10.82 5.64 5.16
N GLY A 46 -9.78 5.91 4.52
CA GLY A 46 -8.86 4.92 4.07
C GLY A 46 -7.46 5.23 4.50
N VAL A 47 -6.59 4.30 4.24
CA VAL A 47 -5.21 4.45 4.61
C VAL A 47 -4.42 4.32 3.33
N ARG A 48 -3.54 5.22 3.05
CA ARG A 48 -2.77 5.17 1.83
C ARG A 48 -1.54 4.31 2.03
N VAL A 49 -1.35 3.39 1.11
CA VAL A 49 -0.17 2.53 1.16
C VAL A 49 0.80 3.11 0.15
N ARG A 50 1.96 3.52 0.61
CA ARG A 50 2.93 4.19 -0.23
C ARG A 50 4.25 3.45 -0.26
N ILE A 51 4.86 3.42 -1.42
CA ILE A 51 6.15 2.76 -1.57
C ILE A 51 7.02 3.66 -2.42
N ARG A 52 8.29 3.34 -2.54
CA ARG A 52 9.17 4.11 -3.38
C ARG A 52 8.81 3.79 -4.83
N GLU A 53 8.88 4.79 -5.66
CA GLU A 53 8.52 4.61 -7.05
C GLU A 53 9.33 3.50 -7.70
N ARG A 54 10.58 3.36 -7.34
CA ARG A 54 11.40 2.36 -7.96
C ARG A 54 10.99 0.95 -7.61
N ASP A 55 10.22 0.78 -6.55
CA ASP A 55 9.79 -0.53 -6.14
C ASP A 55 8.45 -0.92 -6.73
N LEU A 56 7.85 -0.04 -7.50
CA LEU A 56 6.52 -0.29 -8.01
C LEU A 56 6.36 -1.57 -8.82
N PRO A 57 7.22 -1.84 -9.80
CA PRO A 57 7.03 -3.05 -10.59
C PRO A 57 7.10 -4.31 -9.75
N HIS A 58 8.05 -4.32 -8.81
CA HIS A 58 8.23 -5.49 -7.98
C HIS A 58 7.04 -5.64 -7.03
N ALA A 59 6.56 -4.53 -6.48
CA ALA A 59 5.45 -4.59 -5.56
C ALA A 59 4.20 -5.10 -6.26
N LEU A 60 3.95 -4.64 -7.48
CA LEU A 60 2.78 -5.08 -8.20
C LEU A 60 2.85 -6.57 -8.49
N GLN A 61 4.04 -7.05 -8.80
CA GLN A 61 4.19 -8.45 -9.07
C GLN A 61 3.91 -9.27 -7.84
N ILE A 62 4.37 -8.84 -6.69
CA ILE A 62 4.16 -9.55 -5.46
C ILE A 62 2.68 -9.56 -5.10
N LEU A 63 2.03 -8.42 -5.17
CA LEU A 63 0.65 -8.33 -4.77
C LEU A 63 -0.26 -9.13 -5.71
N GLU A 64 0.15 -9.23 -6.95
CA GLU A 64 -0.62 -9.98 -7.88
C GLU A 64 -0.62 -11.44 -7.49
N GLN A 65 0.46 -11.95 -6.97
CA GLN A 65 0.53 -13.32 -6.57
C GLN A 65 -0.37 -13.61 -5.39
N TYR A 66 -0.68 -12.61 -4.59
CA TYR A 66 -1.51 -12.82 -3.44
C TYR A 66 -2.96 -12.44 -3.73
N SER A 67 -3.26 -12.03 -4.95
CA SER A 67 -4.60 -11.65 -5.34
C SER A 67 -5.22 -10.61 -4.45
N ILE A 68 -4.40 -9.73 -3.94
CA ILE A 68 -4.90 -8.73 -3.03
C ILE A 68 -5.77 -7.72 -3.76
N PHE A 69 -5.40 -7.40 -4.97
CA PHE A 69 -6.16 -6.44 -5.70
C PHE A 69 -7.38 -7.01 -6.36
N GLU A 70 -7.56 -8.30 -6.38
CA GLU A 70 -8.62 -8.83 -7.03
C GLU A 70 -9.80 -8.70 -6.35
N GLU A 71 -10.66 -7.98 -6.58
CA GLU A 71 -11.81 -7.85 -5.90
C GLU A 71 -12.76 -8.53 -6.56
N LYS A 72 -12.79 -9.44 -7.13
CA LYS A 72 -13.63 -10.13 -7.71
C LYS A 72 -14.58 -10.58 -7.21
N ASP A 73 -15.37 -10.59 -7.31
CA ASP A 73 -16.26 -11.12 -6.76
C ASP A 73 -16.91 -11.69 -7.25
#